data_bfad3b8ba7d714e88f948d750d837db1
#
_entry.id   bfad3b8ba7d714e88f948d750d837db1
#
_cell.length_a   1.000
_cell.length_b   1.000
_cell.length_c   1.000
_cell.angle_alpha   90.00
_cell.angle_beta   90.00
_cell.angle_gamma   90.00
#
_symmetry.space_group_name_H-M   'P 1'
#
loop_
_entity.id
_entity.type
_entity.pdbx_description
1 polymer ?
#
loop_
_entity_poly.entity_id
_entity_poly.type
_entity_poly.pdbx_seq_one_letter_code
_entity_poly.pdbx_strand_id
1 'polypeptide(L)'
;NISCYGFSDGTLVNTILGGTLPYTVSWQGPNNYSSNLNSIANLEAGDYIITTLDSNLCSVIDSIAITEPLPISYIISSSNPLCFDDTNGIIKLEINGGTQPYNAIYASGVISYPTNDSIIINGLSDGNDSLYVIDANGCSETNFVNLIGPLELLIDNITEISPTCYGYSDGVSQVNAIGGVLPYTYELLDDLNNL
;
A
#
# COMPACT_ATOMS: atom_id res chain seq x y z
N ASN A 1 18.12 12.30 -12.46
CA ASN A 1 16.75 12.36 -11.93
C ASN A 1 16.75 11.93 -10.46
N ILE A 2 15.71 12.30 -9.77
CA ILE A 2 15.46 11.97 -8.35
C ILE A 2 14.92 10.53 -8.24
N SER A 3 15.36 9.81 -7.20
CA SER A 3 14.91 8.42 -6.99
C SER A 3 13.48 8.31 -6.48
N CYS A 4 13.09 9.17 -5.53
CA CYS A 4 11.77 9.20 -4.89
C CYS A 4 11.17 10.61 -4.93
N TYR A 5 9.85 10.69 -4.91
CA TYR A 5 9.16 11.96 -4.79
C TYR A 5 9.62 12.74 -3.55
N GLY A 6 9.96 14.02 -3.72
CA GLY A 6 10.40 14.92 -2.67
C GLY A 6 11.82 14.66 -2.14
N PHE A 7 12.59 13.76 -2.76
CA PHE A 7 13.98 13.55 -2.38
C PHE A 7 14.90 14.58 -3.04
N SER A 8 16.11 14.70 -2.51
CA SER A 8 17.14 15.61 -2.99
C SER A 8 18.42 14.82 -3.28
N ASP A 9 18.31 13.79 -4.14
CA ASP A 9 19.41 12.89 -4.49
C ASP A 9 19.90 13.04 -5.94
N GLY A 10 19.40 14.06 -6.64
CA GLY A 10 19.79 14.37 -8.01
C GLY A 10 21.26 14.74 -8.12
N THR A 11 21.86 14.43 -9.28
CA THR A 11 23.25 14.76 -9.59
C THR A 11 23.37 15.30 -11.01
N LEU A 12 24.23 16.29 -11.21
CA LEU A 12 24.61 16.83 -12.52
C LEU A 12 26.13 16.91 -12.64
N VAL A 13 26.64 16.56 -13.80
CA VAL A 13 28.08 16.64 -14.14
C VAL A 13 28.21 17.45 -15.41
N ASN A 14 29.04 18.49 -15.37
CA ASN A 14 29.38 19.28 -16.54
C ASN A 14 30.64 18.73 -17.23
N THR A 15 30.56 18.57 -18.54
CA THR A 15 31.72 18.22 -19.39
C THR A 15 31.93 19.33 -20.41
N ILE A 16 33.07 20.01 -20.33
CA ILE A 16 33.40 21.15 -21.18
C ILE A 16 34.30 20.70 -22.32
N LEU A 17 33.90 21.01 -23.55
CA LEU A 17 34.70 20.73 -24.75
C LEU A 17 35.00 22.02 -25.50
N GLY A 18 36.24 22.22 -25.88
CA GLY A 18 36.70 23.44 -26.57
C GLY A 18 36.95 24.64 -25.63
N GLY A 19 37.12 25.82 -26.19
CA GLY A 19 37.49 27.02 -25.46
C GLY A 19 38.95 27.03 -24.94
N THR A 20 39.26 28.04 -24.14
CA THR A 20 40.62 28.27 -23.61
C THR A 20 40.62 28.18 -22.07
N LEU A 21 41.49 27.34 -21.52
CA LEU A 21 41.63 27.16 -20.06
C LEU A 21 42.18 28.44 -19.36
N PRO A 22 41.85 28.69 -18.09
CA PRO A 22 40.91 27.97 -17.24
C PRO A 22 39.43 28.28 -17.51
N TYR A 23 38.55 27.37 -17.12
CA TYR A 23 37.09 27.59 -17.19
C TYR A 23 36.54 28.04 -15.84
N THR A 24 35.50 28.88 -15.91
CA THR A 24 34.68 29.23 -14.75
C THR A 24 33.27 28.68 -14.97
N VAL A 25 32.74 27.96 -13.99
CA VAL A 25 31.43 27.37 -14.01
C VAL A 25 30.55 28.04 -12.94
N SER A 26 29.30 28.29 -13.28
CA SER A 26 28.29 28.79 -12.34
C SER A 26 26.95 28.08 -12.63
N TRP A 27 26.42 27.46 -11.58
CA TRP A 27 25.09 26.88 -11.58
C TRP A 27 24.11 27.77 -10.84
N GLN A 28 22.88 27.79 -11.34
CA GLN A 28 21.70 28.33 -10.69
C GLN A 28 20.58 27.29 -10.75
N GLY A 29 19.74 27.21 -9.74
CA GLY A 29 18.65 26.21 -9.65
C GLY A 29 17.50 26.65 -8.74
N PRO A 30 16.58 25.74 -8.44
CA PRO A 30 15.45 26.00 -7.55
C PRO A 30 15.89 26.50 -6.18
N ASN A 31 14.98 27.18 -5.47
CA ASN A 31 15.18 27.65 -4.09
C ASN A 31 16.46 28.47 -3.86
N ASN A 32 16.84 29.30 -4.87
CA ASN A 32 18.10 30.10 -4.88
C ASN A 32 19.38 29.24 -4.83
N TYR A 33 19.30 27.99 -5.29
CA TYR A 33 20.49 27.14 -5.39
C TYR A 33 21.56 27.81 -6.28
N SER A 34 22.79 27.76 -5.84
CA SER A 34 23.96 28.20 -6.63
C SER A 34 25.20 27.39 -6.29
N SER A 35 26.06 27.15 -7.30
CA SER A 35 27.32 26.42 -7.14
C SER A 35 28.31 26.79 -8.24
N ASN A 36 29.60 26.70 -7.96
CA ASN A 36 30.69 26.91 -8.92
C ASN A 36 31.48 25.60 -9.19
N LEU A 37 30.96 24.46 -8.77
CA LEU A 37 31.60 23.16 -8.93
C LEU A 37 31.25 22.55 -10.31
N ASN A 38 32.16 21.77 -10.87
CA ASN A 38 31.94 21.06 -12.12
C ASN A 38 30.90 19.94 -11.99
N SER A 39 30.79 19.35 -10.79
CA SER A 39 29.82 18.32 -10.43
C SER A 39 29.04 18.76 -9.21
N ILE A 40 27.74 18.65 -9.28
CA ILE A 40 26.82 19.02 -8.21
C ILE A 40 25.89 17.84 -7.88
N ALA A 41 25.59 17.68 -6.60
CA ALA A 41 24.81 16.58 -6.04
C ALA A 41 23.85 17.08 -4.97
N ASN A 42 23.01 16.18 -4.46
CA ASN A 42 21.94 16.47 -3.50
C ASN A 42 20.97 17.52 -4.04
N LEU A 43 20.58 17.35 -5.31
CA LEU A 43 19.74 18.29 -6.02
C LEU A 43 18.27 17.86 -5.92
N GLU A 44 17.40 18.84 -5.74
CA GLU A 44 15.95 18.70 -5.84
C GLU A 44 15.48 18.68 -7.29
N ALA A 45 14.23 18.29 -7.53
CA ALA A 45 13.61 18.40 -8.84
C ALA A 45 13.45 19.88 -9.24
N GLY A 46 13.66 20.16 -10.52
CA GLY A 46 13.50 21.50 -11.10
C GLY A 46 14.52 21.80 -12.18
N ASP A 47 14.52 23.03 -12.65
CA ASP A 47 15.37 23.50 -13.74
C ASP A 47 16.68 24.09 -13.18
N TYR A 48 17.79 23.59 -13.71
CA TYR A 48 19.14 24.08 -13.42
C TYR A 48 19.75 24.71 -14.63
N ILE A 49 20.30 25.92 -14.46
CA ILE A 49 20.99 26.66 -15.51
C ILE A 49 22.48 26.63 -15.19
N ILE A 50 23.28 26.22 -16.15
CA ILE A 50 24.74 26.30 -16.09
C ILE A 50 25.24 27.39 -17.01
N THR A 51 26.12 28.22 -16.50
CA THR A 51 26.93 29.19 -17.29
C THR A 51 28.40 28.80 -17.19
N THR A 52 29.04 28.56 -18.31
CA THR A 52 30.47 28.24 -18.41
C THR A 52 31.14 29.36 -19.19
N LEU A 53 32.24 29.89 -18.63
CA LEU A 53 33.10 30.86 -19.30
C LEU A 53 34.51 30.29 -19.47
N ASP A 54 35.16 30.58 -20.60
CA ASP A 54 36.56 30.31 -20.79
C ASP A 54 37.45 31.52 -20.32
N SER A 55 38.76 31.42 -20.42
CA SER A 55 39.68 32.50 -20.01
C SER A 55 39.57 33.76 -20.88
N ASN A 56 38.99 33.65 -22.05
CA ASN A 56 38.72 34.78 -22.95
C ASN A 56 37.33 35.39 -22.72
N LEU A 57 36.60 34.93 -21.70
CA LEU A 57 35.23 35.32 -21.34
C LEU A 57 34.18 34.91 -22.39
N CYS A 58 34.49 33.95 -23.27
CA CYS A 58 33.51 33.35 -24.12
C CYS A 58 32.57 32.48 -23.27
N SER A 59 31.27 32.72 -23.36
CA SER A 59 30.26 32.07 -22.52
C SER A 59 29.40 31.08 -23.27
N VAL A 60 29.05 29.98 -22.60
CA VAL A 60 27.99 29.05 -22.99
C VAL A 60 27.01 28.91 -21.83
N ILE A 61 25.71 28.93 -22.14
CA ILE A 61 24.66 28.76 -21.17
C ILE A 61 23.81 27.55 -21.63
N ASP A 62 23.52 26.66 -20.71
CA ASP A 62 22.64 25.50 -20.94
C ASP A 62 21.67 25.33 -19.78
N SER A 63 20.56 24.60 -20.01
CA SER A 63 19.56 24.32 -18.99
C SER A 63 19.20 22.84 -18.97
N ILE A 64 19.08 22.29 -17.75
CA ILE A 64 18.84 20.88 -17.53
C ILE A 64 17.73 20.75 -16.49
N ALA A 65 16.64 20.04 -16.86
CA ALA A 65 15.58 19.69 -15.91
C ALA A 65 15.92 18.40 -15.17
N ILE A 66 15.90 18.45 -13.85
CA ILE A 66 15.87 17.27 -13.00
C ILE A 66 14.43 16.96 -12.67
N THR A 67 14.00 15.74 -12.99
CA THR A 67 12.64 15.26 -12.73
C THR A 67 12.60 14.29 -11.55
N GLU A 68 11.46 14.21 -10.88
CA GLU A 68 11.16 13.25 -9.85
C GLU A 68 9.95 12.39 -10.27
N PRO A 69 9.79 11.15 -9.74
CA PRO A 69 8.60 10.37 -9.96
C PRO A 69 7.41 11.00 -9.23
N LEU A 70 6.19 10.67 -9.64
CA LEU A 70 4.99 11.02 -8.86
C LEU A 70 5.01 10.27 -7.51
N PRO A 71 4.40 10.83 -6.45
CA PRO A 71 4.30 10.13 -5.17
C PRO A 71 3.54 8.81 -5.35
N ILE A 72 3.96 7.78 -4.60
CA ILE A 72 3.21 6.53 -4.56
C ILE A 72 1.84 6.82 -3.95
N SER A 73 0.80 6.39 -4.62
CA SER A 73 -0.57 6.42 -4.14
C SER A 73 -1.29 5.14 -4.56
N TYR A 74 -2.28 4.70 -3.80
CA TYR A 74 -3.03 3.51 -4.15
C TYR A 74 -4.47 3.57 -3.64
N ILE A 75 -5.36 2.87 -4.36
CA ILE A 75 -6.75 2.64 -3.99
C ILE A 75 -6.82 1.25 -3.41
N ILE A 76 -7.40 1.13 -2.21
CA ILE A 76 -7.62 -0.13 -1.51
C ILE A 76 -9.08 -0.52 -1.68
N SER A 77 -9.33 -1.75 -2.12
CA SER A 77 -10.63 -2.42 -1.98
C SER A 77 -10.43 -3.73 -1.23
N SER A 78 -11.37 -4.07 -0.35
CA SER A 78 -11.26 -5.25 0.50
C SER A 78 -12.56 -6.04 0.55
N SER A 79 -12.45 -7.33 0.80
CA SER A 79 -13.54 -8.24 1.14
C SER A 79 -13.22 -8.88 2.48
N ASN A 80 -14.15 -8.79 3.41
CA ASN A 80 -14.03 -9.35 4.75
C ASN A 80 -14.10 -10.87 4.75
N PRO A 81 -13.56 -11.57 5.78
CA PRO A 81 -13.79 -12.97 6.02
C PRO A 81 -15.31 -13.30 6.12
N LEU A 82 -15.70 -14.45 5.61
CA LEU A 82 -17.12 -14.85 5.53
C LEU A 82 -17.64 -15.47 6.83
N CYS A 83 -16.77 -16.16 7.58
CA CYS A 83 -17.10 -16.76 8.86
C CYS A 83 -16.10 -16.34 9.93
N PHE A 84 -16.47 -16.59 11.19
CA PHE A 84 -15.57 -16.39 12.33
C PHE A 84 -14.30 -17.22 12.15
N ASP A 85 -13.16 -16.61 12.44
CA ASP A 85 -11.82 -17.22 12.34
C ASP A 85 -11.41 -17.73 10.94
N ASP A 86 -12.20 -17.39 9.91
CA ASP A 86 -11.86 -17.68 8.52
C ASP A 86 -10.67 -16.82 8.03
N THR A 87 -9.92 -17.42 7.11
CA THR A 87 -8.79 -16.76 6.43
C THR A 87 -9.07 -16.54 4.95
N ASN A 88 -10.30 -16.16 4.61
CA ASN A 88 -10.72 -15.93 3.22
C ASN A 88 -10.92 -14.44 2.87
N GLY A 89 -10.45 -13.54 3.73
CA GLY A 89 -10.40 -12.12 3.46
C GLY A 89 -9.47 -11.79 2.29
N ILE A 90 -9.78 -10.72 1.57
CA ILE A 90 -9.04 -10.28 0.37
C ILE A 90 -8.80 -8.79 0.44
N ILE A 91 -7.59 -8.36 0.06
CA ILE A 91 -7.26 -6.96 -0.21
C ILE A 91 -6.79 -6.86 -1.67
N LYS A 92 -7.32 -5.89 -2.40
CA LYS A 92 -6.86 -5.51 -3.73
C LYS A 92 -6.35 -4.07 -3.68
N LEU A 93 -5.16 -3.86 -4.23
CA LEU A 93 -4.52 -2.56 -4.39
C LEU A 93 -4.44 -2.21 -5.88
N GLU A 94 -4.75 -0.97 -6.21
CA GLU A 94 -4.46 -0.37 -7.51
C GLU A 94 -3.47 0.77 -7.26
N ILE A 95 -2.24 0.63 -7.77
CA ILE A 95 -1.10 1.48 -7.41
C ILE A 95 -0.82 2.47 -8.54
N ASN A 96 -0.53 3.73 -8.17
CA ASN A 96 -0.15 4.80 -9.08
C ASN A 96 1.07 5.55 -8.52
N GLY A 97 1.83 6.20 -9.42
CA GLY A 97 3.05 6.93 -9.05
C GLY A 97 4.21 6.00 -8.73
N GLY A 98 5.28 6.54 -8.14
CA GLY A 98 6.53 5.79 -7.91
C GLY A 98 7.17 5.24 -9.19
N THR A 99 8.01 4.24 -9.03
CA THR A 99 8.74 3.57 -10.12
C THR A 99 8.45 2.07 -10.11
N GLN A 100 7.82 1.55 -11.15
CA GLN A 100 7.52 0.12 -11.28
C GLN A 100 8.79 -0.74 -11.36
N PRO A 101 8.78 -2.02 -10.93
CA PRO A 101 7.66 -2.74 -10.30
C PRO A 101 7.49 -2.44 -8.81
N TYR A 102 6.30 -2.78 -8.27
CA TYR A 102 5.97 -2.59 -6.87
C TYR A 102 5.97 -3.92 -6.10
N ASN A 103 6.29 -3.83 -4.81
CA ASN A 103 6.13 -4.90 -3.84
C ASN A 103 5.20 -4.42 -2.72
N ALA A 104 4.40 -5.33 -2.16
CA ALA A 104 3.62 -5.07 -0.96
C ALA A 104 4.03 -5.99 0.19
N ILE A 105 4.00 -5.45 1.40
CA ILE A 105 4.17 -6.18 2.64
C ILE A 105 2.90 -5.97 3.46
N TYR A 106 2.27 -7.04 3.90
CA TYR A 106 1.07 -7.01 4.71
C TYR A 106 1.35 -7.71 6.04
N ALA A 107 0.98 -7.05 7.14
CA ALA A 107 1.23 -7.54 8.48
C ALA A 107 2.72 -7.94 8.69
N SER A 108 2.99 -9.17 9.09
CA SER A 108 4.34 -9.68 9.33
C SER A 108 4.92 -10.46 8.15
N GLY A 109 4.21 -10.54 7.02
CA GLY A 109 4.60 -11.35 5.86
C GLY A 109 4.90 -10.53 4.61
N VAL A 110 5.95 -10.89 3.88
CA VAL A 110 6.15 -10.39 2.52
C VAL A 110 5.20 -11.12 1.60
N ILE A 111 4.23 -10.42 1.05
CA ILE A 111 3.32 -10.96 0.05
C ILE A 111 3.58 -10.16 -1.23
N SER A 112 4.61 -10.52 -1.97
CA SER A 112 4.78 -9.81 -3.22
C SER A 112 5.33 -10.67 -4.31
N TYR A 113 4.60 -10.60 -5.39
CA TYR A 113 5.17 -10.75 -6.70
C TYR A 113 5.33 -9.35 -7.29
N PRO A 114 6.49 -8.97 -7.83
CA PRO A 114 6.64 -7.67 -8.47
C PRO A 114 5.58 -7.52 -9.57
N THR A 115 4.78 -6.49 -9.45
CA THR A 115 3.67 -6.20 -10.39
C THR A 115 3.74 -4.75 -10.82
N ASN A 116 3.12 -4.47 -11.95
CA ASN A 116 3.16 -3.13 -12.51
C ASN A 116 1.94 -2.27 -12.14
N ASP A 117 0.77 -2.86 -11.83
CA ASP A 117 -0.46 -2.08 -11.70
C ASP A 117 -1.28 -2.41 -10.46
N SER A 118 -1.40 -3.68 -10.10
CA SER A 118 -2.26 -4.10 -9.00
C SER A 118 -1.73 -5.30 -8.24
N ILE A 119 -2.01 -5.33 -6.95
CA ILE A 119 -1.64 -6.42 -6.04
C ILE A 119 -2.92 -6.97 -5.42
N ILE A 120 -3.07 -8.29 -5.39
CA ILE A 120 -4.15 -8.99 -4.70
C ILE A 120 -3.54 -9.84 -3.60
N ILE A 121 -3.99 -9.61 -2.37
CA ILE A 121 -3.59 -10.35 -1.17
C ILE A 121 -4.80 -11.16 -0.73
N ASN A 122 -4.63 -12.48 -0.66
CA ASN A 122 -5.68 -13.42 -0.27
C ASN A 122 -5.26 -14.15 1.00
N GLY A 123 -6.19 -14.85 1.62
CA GLY A 123 -5.92 -15.69 2.77
C GLY A 123 -5.79 -14.88 4.06
N LEU A 124 -6.55 -13.80 4.19
CA LEU A 124 -6.48 -12.87 5.30
C LEU A 124 -7.55 -13.16 6.35
N SER A 125 -7.17 -13.13 7.62
CA SER A 125 -8.08 -13.11 8.77
C SER A 125 -8.65 -11.70 8.97
N ASP A 126 -9.62 -11.58 9.86
CA ASP A 126 -10.03 -10.29 10.39
C ASP A 126 -8.93 -9.66 11.27
N GLY A 127 -8.96 -8.34 11.38
CA GLY A 127 -8.02 -7.57 12.17
C GLY A 127 -7.60 -6.26 11.53
N ASN A 128 -6.82 -5.49 12.30
CA ASN A 128 -6.16 -4.26 11.84
C ASN A 128 -4.72 -4.57 11.50
N ASP A 129 -4.37 -4.38 10.24
CA ASP A 129 -3.02 -4.64 9.77
C ASP A 129 -2.43 -3.46 9.00
N SER A 130 -1.11 -3.37 9.02
CA SER A 130 -0.36 -2.42 8.21
C SER A 130 -0.11 -2.98 6.81
N LEU A 131 -0.32 -2.14 5.83
CA LEU A 131 -0.01 -2.40 4.44
C LEU A 131 1.11 -1.46 4.02
N TYR A 132 2.18 -1.99 3.48
CA TYR A 132 3.37 -1.29 3.09
C TYR A 132 3.67 -1.56 1.63
N VAL A 133 3.71 -0.52 0.79
CA VAL A 133 4.03 -0.63 -0.64
C VAL A 133 5.41 -0.03 -0.86
N ILE A 134 6.26 -0.74 -1.58
CA ILE A 134 7.62 -0.31 -1.95
C ILE A 134 7.74 -0.38 -3.47
N ASP A 135 8.30 0.66 -4.08
CA ASP A 135 8.62 0.69 -5.50
C ASP A 135 10.03 0.14 -5.82
N ALA A 136 10.40 0.14 -7.11
CA ALA A 136 11.70 -0.37 -7.57
C ALA A 136 12.89 0.45 -7.07
N ASN A 137 12.69 1.71 -6.70
CA ASN A 137 13.73 2.60 -6.16
C ASN A 137 13.81 2.54 -4.63
N GLY A 138 12.94 1.76 -3.97
CA GLY A 138 12.86 1.68 -2.52
C GLY A 138 12.03 2.79 -1.88
N CYS A 139 11.32 3.59 -2.68
CA CYS A 139 10.35 4.55 -2.16
C CYS A 139 9.14 3.80 -1.62
N SER A 140 8.58 4.27 -0.51
CA SER A 140 7.55 3.50 0.19
C SER A 140 6.42 4.36 0.72
N GLU A 141 5.24 3.76 0.79
CA GLU A 141 4.04 4.32 1.38
C GLU A 141 3.36 3.30 2.27
N THR A 142 2.84 3.74 3.43
CA THR A 142 2.22 2.87 4.43
C THR A 142 0.77 3.28 4.66
N ASN A 143 -0.11 2.29 4.78
CA ASN A 143 -1.50 2.50 5.18
C ASN A 143 -1.96 1.36 6.11
N PHE A 144 -3.14 1.53 6.70
CA PHE A 144 -3.77 0.53 7.55
C PHE A 144 -5.04 0.02 6.92
N VAL A 145 -5.27 -1.27 7.02
CA VAL A 145 -6.49 -1.94 6.55
C VAL A 145 -7.12 -2.69 7.71
N ASN A 146 -8.42 -2.52 7.88
CA ASN A 146 -9.20 -3.25 8.85
C ASN A 146 -10.16 -4.20 8.14
N LEU A 147 -9.97 -5.50 8.32
CA LEU A 147 -10.91 -6.53 7.92
C LEU A 147 -11.75 -6.91 9.13
N ILE A 148 -13.07 -7.03 8.93
CA ILE A 148 -14.03 -7.32 10.00
C ILE A 148 -14.69 -8.65 9.72
N GLY A 149 -14.32 -9.68 10.46
CA GLY A 149 -14.98 -10.99 10.43
C GLY A 149 -16.29 -10.99 11.24
N PRO A 150 -17.20 -11.94 10.96
CA PRO A 150 -18.37 -12.16 11.80
C PRO A 150 -17.95 -12.63 13.20
N LEU A 151 -18.80 -12.39 14.18
CA LEU A 151 -18.65 -13.00 15.51
C LEU A 151 -18.87 -14.50 15.42
N GLU A 152 -18.32 -15.24 16.37
CA GLU A 152 -18.56 -16.69 16.50
C GLU A 152 -20.07 -16.98 16.60
N LEU A 153 -20.54 -17.98 15.84
CA LEU A 153 -21.92 -18.43 15.91
C LEU A 153 -22.09 -19.30 17.14
N LEU A 154 -22.92 -18.85 18.07
CA LEU A 154 -23.18 -19.52 19.33
C LEU A 154 -24.67 -19.70 19.57
N ILE A 155 -25.05 -20.79 20.26
CA ILE A 155 -26.37 -20.91 20.88
C ILE A 155 -26.34 -20.11 22.19
N ASP A 156 -27.09 -19.03 22.24
CA ASP A 156 -27.17 -18.15 23.41
C ASP A 156 -28.08 -18.74 24.48
N ASN A 157 -29.26 -19.20 24.09
CA ASN A 157 -30.25 -19.73 25.02
C ASN A 157 -31.12 -20.80 24.41
N ILE A 158 -31.46 -21.82 25.20
CA ILE A 158 -32.46 -22.82 24.89
C ILE A 158 -33.50 -22.80 26.03
N THR A 159 -34.74 -22.60 25.67
CA THR A 159 -35.86 -22.68 26.62
C THR A 159 -36.77 -23.83 26.23
N GLU A 160 -37.15 -24.64 27.21
CA GLU A 160 -37.97 -25.83 27.00
C GLU A 160 -39.21 -25.81 27.88
N ILE A 161 -40.30 -26.17 27.31
CA ILE A 161 -41.58 -26.44 28.01
C ILE A 161 -41.90 -27.92 27.81
N SER A 162 -41.87 -28.68 28.88
CA SER A 162 -42.20 -30.12 28.84
C SER A 162 -43.67 -30.33 28.46
N PRO A 163 -43.99 -31.45 27.83
CA PRO A 163 -45.39 -31.85 27.59
C PRO A 163 -46.19 -31.88 28.86
N THR A 164 -47.46 -31.45 28.76
CA THR A 164 -48.36 -31.34 29.93
C THR A 164 -48.73 -32.70 30.55
N CYS A 165 -48.72 -33.79 29.76
CA CYS A 165 -49.02 -35.14 30.21
C CYS A 165 -48.21 -36.17 29.43
N TYR A 166 -48.07 -37.38 30.04
CA TYR A 166 -47.44 -38.50 29.36
C TYR A 166 -48.17 -38.86 28.05
N GLY A 167 -47.39 -38.93 26.96
CA GLY A 167 -47.90 -39.26 25.62
C GLY A 167 -48.46 -38.06 24.84
N TYR A 168 -48.40 -36.85 25.38
CA TYR A 168 -48.77 -35.65 24.65
C TYR A 168 -47.57 -35.10 23.84
N SER A 169 -47.86 -34.44 22.71
CA SER A 169 -46.87 -33.83 21.82
C SER A 169 -46.99 -32.31 21.83
N ASP A 170 -47.22 -31.72 23.01
CA ASP A 170 -47.40 -30.29 23.23
C ASP A 170 -46.17 -29.60 23.91
N GLY A 171 -45.07 -30.31 23.95
CA GLY A 171 -43.78 -29.75 24.38
C GLY A 171 -43.26 -28.72 23.35
N VAL A 172 -42.59 -27.70 23.84
CA VAL A 172 -41.98 -26.63 23.01
C VAL A 172 -40.52 -26.46 23.37
N SER A 173 -39.66 -26.36 22.37
CA SER A 173 -38.29 -25.92 22.53
C SER A 173 -38.06 -24.66 21.69
N GLN A 174 -37.46 -23.66 22.30
CA GLN A 174 -37.03 -22.43 21.62
C GLN A 174 -35.53 -22.27 21.74
N VAL A 175 -34.88 -22.04 20.61
CA VAL A 175 -33.42 -21.84 20.50
C VAL A 175 -33.15 -20.45 19.99
N ASN A 176 -32.24 -19.72 20.66
CA ASN A 176 -31.69 -18.47 20.20
C ASN A 176 -30.23 -18.66 19.82
N ALA A 177 -29.84 -18.17 18.65
CA ALA A 177 -28.47 -18.07 18.21
C ALA A 177 -28.00 -16.61 18.17
N ILE A 178 -26.74 -16.39 18.45
CA ILE A 178 -26.04 -15.09 18.35
C ILE A 178 -24.76 -15.26 17.52
N GLY A 179 -24.23 -14.14 17.02
CA GLY A 179 -23.04 -14.16 16.17
C GLY A 179 -23.32 -14.68 14.75
N GLY A 180 -22.31 -15.18 14.07
CA GLY A 180 -22.43 -15.64 12.69
C GLY A 180 -23.01 -14.61 11.74
N VAL A 181 -23.55 -15.08 10.62
CA VAL A 181 -24.19 -14.27 9.57
C VAL A 181 -25.61 -14.75 9.33
N LEU A 182 -26.57 -13.82 9.36
CA LEU A 182 -28.00 -14.13 9.08
C LEU A 182 -28.24 -14.44 7.59
N PRO A 183 -29.26 -15.28 7.27
CA PRO A 183 -30.21 -15.95 8.19
C PRO A 183 -29.62 -17.25 8.79
N TYR A 184 -30.11 -17.62 9.97
CA TYR A 184 -29.78 -18.91 10.58
C TYR A 184 -30.73 -20.00 10.12
N THR A 185 -30.21 -21.22 10.02
CA THR A 185 -30.97 -22.48 9.86
C THR A 185 -30.77 -23.32 11.10
N TYR A 186 -31.85 -23.97 11.56
CA TYR A 186 -31.83 -24.83 12.73
C TYR A 186 -32.28 -26.23 12.34
N GLU A 187 -31.59 -27.25 12.86
CA GLU A 187 -31.99 -28.65 12.75
C GLU A 187 -32.10 -29.20 14.16
N LEU A 188 -33.18 -29.93 14.43
CA LEU A 188 -33.37 -30.65 15.68
C LEU A 188 -33.16 -32.15 15.39
N LEU A 189 -32.19 -32.74 16.05
CA LEU A 189 -31.87 -34.16 15.94
C LEU A 189 -32.29 -34.88 17.23
N ASP A 190 -32.76 -36.09 17.12
CA ASP A 190 -32.98 -36.97 18.27
C ASP A 190 -31.64 -37.54 18.81
N ASP A 191 -31.71 -38.30 19.90
CA ASP A 191 -30.53 -38.95 20.53
C ASP A 191 -29.80 -39.94 19.60
N LEU A 192 -30.40 -40.28 18.46
CA LEU A 192 -29.84 -41.19 17.44
C LEU A 192 -29.33 -40.43 16.21
N ASN A 193 -29.30 -39.09 16.25
CA ASN A 193 -28.97 -38.20 15.14
C ASN A 193 -29.89 -38.35 13.91
N ASN A 194 -31.17 -38.62 14.13
CA ASN A 194 -32.20 -38.58 13.08
C ASN A 194 -32.94 -37.23 13.11
N LEU A 195 -33.33 -36.75 11.89
CA LEU A 195 -34.19 -35.57 11.70
C LEU A 195 -35.63 -35.83 12.09
#